data_627606d46cdd27762ff7365cf42e17b7
#
_entry.id   627606d46cdd27762ff7365cf42e17b7
#
_cell.length_a   1.000
_cell.length_b   1.000
_cell.length_c   1.000
_cell.angle_alpha   90.00
_cell.angle_beta   90.00
_cell.angle_gamma   90.00
#
_symmetry.space_group_name_H-M   'P 1'
#
loop_
_entity.id
_entity.type
_entity.pdbx_description
1 polymer ?
#
loop_
_entity_poly.entity_id
_entity_poly.type
_entity_poly.pdbx_seq_one_letter_code
_entity_poly.pdbx_strand_id
1 'polypeptide(L)'
;MTAKEIYFAGGCFWGTEHYFKQVAGVLETQVGYANGKADCRPTYKEVCTDQTGFAETVRVVFDADVTDVKFLTRMFFHAIDPLSVNRQGHDEGTQYRTGVYYADATLRPAIQSVFQEVENTLGQTLAVELLPLRNFFPAEDYHQDYLDKNPQGYCHLPLELFRWAREQKP
;
A
#
# COMPACT_ATOMS: atom_id res chain seq x y z
N MET A 1 19.89 11.62 -7.53
CA MET A 1 18.72 11.00 -6.95
C MET A 1 17.45 11.51 -7.62
N THR A 2 16.58 10.63 -8.05
CA THR A 2 15.31 10.97 -8.70
C THR A 2 14.16 10.42 -7.87
N ALA A 3 13.51 11.28 -7.09
CA ALA A 3 12.40 10.87 -6.24
C ALA A 3 11.10 10.76 -7.05
N LYS A 4 10.44 9.63 -6.93
CA LYS A 4 9.10 9.37 -7.50
C LYS A 4 8.21 8.83 -6.41
N GLU A 5 6.90 8.80 -6.66
CA GLU A 5 5.95 8.30 -5.66
C GLU A 5 4.94 7.35 -6.28
N ILE A 6 4.46 6.43 -5.44
CA ILE A 6 3.40 5.48 -5.74
C ILE A 6 2.61 5.24 -4.45
N TYR A 7 1.36 4.83 -4.57
CA TYR A 7 0.45 4.66 -3.45
C TYR A 7 -0.03 3.22 -3.38
N PHE A 8 0.17 2.58 -2.22
CA PHE A 8 -0.21 1.19 -2.00
C PHE A 8 -1.25 1.05 -0.89
N ALA A 9 -2.39 0.46 -1.22
CA ALA A 9 -3.41 0.05 -0.27
C ALA A 9 -3.28 -1.45 -0.04
N GLY A 10 -2.87 -1.86 1.14
CA GLY A 10 -2.54 -3.26 1.45
C GLY A 10 -3.11 -3.74 2.77
N GLY A 11 -4.33 -3.34 3.12
CA GLY A 11 -4.93 -3.62 4.41
C GLY A 11 -4.58 -2.55 5.43
N CYS A 12 -4.45 -2.92 6.70
CA CYS A 12 -4.08 -1.96 7.74
C CYS A 12 -2.77 -1.24 7.39
N PHE A 13 -2.82 0.09 7.32
CA PHE A 13 -1.65 0.86 6.87
C PHE A 13 -0.50 0.88 7.88
N TRP A 14 -0.72 0.52 9.14
CA TRP A 14 0.40 0.41 10.10
C TRP A 14 1.42 -0.65 9.65
N GLY A 15 0.94 -1.85 9.32
CA GLY A 15 1.79 -2.94 8.84
C GLY A 15 2.35 -2.67 7.45
N THR A 16 1.53 -2.15 6.55
CA THR A 16 1.94 -1.84 5.18
C THR A 16 3.03 -0.78 5.16
N GLU A 17 2.91 0.27 5.97
CA GLU A 17 3.97 1.29 6.10
C GLU A 17 5.26 0.68 6.62
N HIS A 18 5.18 -0.08 7.70
CA HIS A 18 6.37 -0.69 8.29
C HIS A 18 7.07 -1.62 7.31
N TYR A 19 6.30 -2.35 6.51
CA TYR A 19 6.81 -3.22 5.46
C TYR A 19 7.61 -2.42 4.42
N PHE A 20 7.02 -1.36 3.86
CA PHE A 20 7.70 -0.58 2.83
C PHE A 20 8.93 0.17 3.34
N LYS A 21 8.99 0.51 4.62
CA LYS A 21 10.20 1.07 5.23
C LYS A 21 11.40 0.12 5.17
N GLN A 22 11.16 -1.19 5.03
CA GLN A 22 12.22 -2.19 4.93
C GLN A 22 12.74 -2.36 3.51
N VAL A 23 12.03 -1.83 2.50
CA VAL A 23 12.29 -2.11 1.10
C VAL A 23 13.38 -1.19 0.55
N ALA A 24 14.36 -1.80 -0.17
CA ALA A 24 15.48 -1.06 -0.76
C ALA A 24 14.99 0.03 -1.73
N GLY A 25 15.54 1.22 -1.61
CA GLY A 25 15.22 2.35 -2.46
C GLY A 25 14.05 3.21 -1.99
N VAL A 26 13.32 2.80 -0.96
CA VAL A 26 12.26 3.61 -0.35
C VAL A 26 12.90 4.70 0.51
N LEU A 27 12.56 5.95 0.20
CA LEU A 27 13.09 7.14 0.88
C LEU A 27 12.19 7.63 2.00
N GLU A 28 10.87 7.55 1.79
CA GLU A 28 9.89 8.13 2.70
C GLU A 28 8.56 7.39 2.58
N THR A 29 7.85 7.27 3.68
CA THR A 29 6.49 6.73 3.72
C THR A 29 5.56 7.70 4.44
N GLN A 30 4.29 7.71 4.05
CA GLN A 30 3.25 8.48 4.73
C GLN A 30 1.94 7.71 4.63
N VAL A 31 1.28 7.46 5.76
CA VAL A 31 -0.02 6.78 5.74
C VAL A 31 -1.15 7.80 5.58
N GLY A 32 -2.21 7.37 4.91
CA GLY A 32 -3.34 8.24 4.64
C GLY A 32 -4.54 7.48 4.10
N TYR A 33 -5.50 8.25 3.61
CA TYR A 33 -6.76 7.76 3.07
C TYR A 33 -6.87 8.18 1.60
N ALA A 34 -7.11 7.21 0.74
CA ALA A 34 -7.11 7.43 -0.71
C ALA A 34 -8.40 6.99 -1.39
N ASN A 35 -8.69 7.65 -2.50
CA ASN A 35 -9.75 7.29 -3.44
C ASN A 35 -11.13 7.09 -2.79
N GLY A 36 -11.46 7.96 -1.85
CA GLY A 36 -12.76 8.01 -1.21
C GLY A 36 -13.71 9.00 -1.86
N LYS A 37 -14.88 9.14 -1.27
CA LYS A 37 -16.01 9.89 -1.84
C LYS A 37 -16.07 11.36 -1.42
N ALA A 38 -15.21 11.80 -0.49
CA ALA A 38 -15.20 13.16 0.05
C ALA A 38 -14.04 13.98 -0.51
N ASP A 39 -14.22 15.31 -0.55
CA ASP A 39 -13.22 16.25 -1.04
C ASP A 39 -12.32 16.79 0.07
N CYS A 40 -12.53 16.36 1.31
CA CYS A 40 -11.73 16.79 2.46
C CYS A 40 -11.29 15.57 3.28
N ARG A 41 -10.27 15.78 4.09
CA ARG A 41 -9.72 14.70 4.91
C ARG A 41 -10.78 14.13 5.86
N PRO A 42 -11.04 12.80 5.82
CA PRO A 42 -11.89 12.16 6.79
C PRO A 42 -11.13 11.98 8.11
N THR A 43 -11.85 11.73 9.20
CA THR A 43 -11.25 11.21 10.42
C THR A 43 -11.11 9.69 10.30
N TYR A 44 -10.20 9.11 11.08
CA TYR A 44 -10.07 7.65 11.14
C TYR A 44 -11.39 6.99 11.53
N LYS A 45 -12.10 7.58 12.48
CA LYS A 45 -13.42 7.08 12.91
C LYS A 45 -14.43 7.04 11.77
N GLU A 46 -14.46 8.08 10.92
CA GLU A 46 -15.34 8.12 9.75
C GLU A 46 -14.96 7.03 8.73
N VAL A 47 -13.67 6.82 8.48
CA VAL A 47 -13.19 5.76 7.59
C VAL A 47 -13.63 4.39 8.09
N CYS A 48 -13.58 4.15 9.39
CA CYS A 48 -13.99 2.88 10.01
C CYS A 48 -15.49 2.60 9.90
N THR A 49 -16.33 3.59 9.54
CA THR A 49 -17.76 3.36 9.32
C THR A 49 -18.06 2.58 8.04
N ASP A 50 -17.08 2.41 7.16
CA ASP A 50 -17.24 1.77 5.85
C ASP A 50 -18.09 2.59 4.87
N GLN A 51 -18.40 3.84 5.20
CA GLN A 51 -19.29 4.70 4.40
C GLN A 51 -18.54 5.73 3.53
N THR A 52 -17.27 6.02 3.85
CA THR A 52 -16.51 7.06 3.16
C THR A 52 -15.92 6.60 1.82
N GLY A 53 -15.76 5.30 1.63
CA GLY A 53 -15.12 4.73 0.44
C GLY A 53 -13.62 4.92 0.38
N PHE A 54 -12.98 5.50 1.41
CA PHE A 54 -11.53 5.64 1.45
C PHE A 54 -10.84 4.33 1.78
N ALA A 55 -9.70 4.07 1.12
CA ALA A 55 -8.82 2.97 1.44
C ALA A 55 -7.66 3.46 2.30
N GLU A 56 -7.31 2.68 3.34
CA GLU A 56 -6.08 2.91 4.08
C GLU A 56 -4.89 2.65 3.15
N THR A 57 -4.05 3.66 2.97
CA THR A 57 -3.07 3.70 1.90
C THR A 57 -1.74 4.24 2.41
N VAL A 58 -0.65 3.74 1.84
CA VAL A 58 0.70 4.26 2.11
C VAL A 58 1.23 4.94 0.86
N ARG A 59 1.57 6.21 1.01
CA ARG A 59 2.35 6.94 0.00
C ARG A 59 3.80 6.53 0.16
N VAL A 60 4.39 6.00 -0.90
CA VAL A 60 5.78 5.55 -0.92
C VAL A 60 6.56 6.44 -1.86
N VAL A 61 7.54 7.15 -1.32
CA VAL A 61 8.51 7.92 -2.11
C VAL A 61 9.76 7.08 -2.28
N PHE A 62 10.19 6.88 -3.50
CA PHE A 62 11.32 6.01 -3.80
C PHE A 62 12.34 6.70 -4.71
N ASP A 63 13.59 6.24 -4.61
CA ASP A 63 14.69 6.70 -5.47
C ASP A 63 14.70 5.87 -6.76
N ALA A 64 14.32 6.50 -7.87
CA ALA A 64 14.26 5.85 -9.17
C ALA A 64 15.63 5.47 -9.74
N ASP A 65 16.71 5.96 -9.14
CA ASP A 65 18.07 5.55 -9.49
C ASP A 65 18.49 4.26 -8.78
N VAL A 66 17.76 3.85 -7.74
CA VAL A 66 18.06 2.66 -6.93
C VAL A 66 17.05 1.54 -7.19
N THR A 67 15.77 1.90 -7.33
CA THR A 67 14.68 0.94 -7.51
C THR A 67 13.71 1.42 -8.58
N ASP A 68 12.66 0.65 -8.83
CA ASP A 68 11.61 1.04 -9.78
C ASP A 68 10.23 0.59 -9.28
N VAL A 69 9.18 1.11 -9.91
CA VAL A 69 7.81 0.81 -9.53
C VAL A 69 7.46 -0.67 -9.76
N LYS A 70 8.13 -1.32 -10.70
CA LYS A 70 7.90 -2.73 -11.00
C LYS A 70 8.35 -3.60 -9.83
N PHE A 71 9.55 -3.35 -9.30
CA PHE A 71 10.05 -4.05 -8.11
C PHE A 71 9.15 -3.77 -6.90
N LEU A 72 8.79 -2.51 -6.67
CA LEU A 72 7.93 -2.14 -5.53
C LEU A 72 6.56 -2.80 -5.61
N THR A 73 5.98 -2.91 -6.81
CA THR A 73 4.69 -3.57 -7.00
C THR A 73 4.81 -5.07 -6.72
N ARG A 74 5.91 -5.71 -7.13
CA ARG A 74 6.17 -7.12 -6.76
C ARG A 74 6.28 -7.29 -5.26
N MET A 75 7.00 -6.38 -4.59
CA MET A 75 7.11 -6.40 -3.12
C MET A 75 5.73 -6.25 -2.47
N PHE A 76 4.88 -5.38 -3.00
CA PHE A 76 3.51 -5.19 -2.53
C PHE A 76 2.72 -6.51 -2.59
N PHE A 77 2.81 -7.25 -3.69
CA PHE A 77 2.08 -8.51 -3.83
C PHE A 77 2.52 -9.58 -2.84
N HIS A 78 3.75 -9.52 -2.34
CA HIS A 78 4.21 -10.43 -1.27
C HIS A 78 3.59 -10.12 0.10
N ALA A 79 3.04 -8.94 0.27
CA ALA A 79 2.47 -8.48 1.55
C ALA A 79 0.95 -8.58 1.62
N ILE A 80 0.29 -9.04 0.56
CA ILE A 80 -1.17 -9.09 0.50
C ILE A 80 -1.68 -10.45 0.01
N ASP A 81 -2.97 -10.70 0.25
CA ASP A 81 -3.72 -11.75 -0.44
C ASP A 81 -4.43 -11.10 -1.64
N PRO A 82 -3.95 -11.34 -2.87
CA PRO A 82 -4.47 -10.64 -4.05
C PRO A 82 -5.87 -11.11 -4.50
N LEU A 83 -6.40 -12.15 -3.91
CA LEU A 83 -7.72 -12.68 -4.22
C LEU A 83 -8.78 -12.26 -3.19
N SER A 84 -8.38 -11.68 -2.07
CA SER A 84 -9.29 -11.29 -0.99
C SER A 84 -9.97 -9.94 -1.30
N VAL A 85 -11.29 -9.92 -1.13
CA VAL A 85 -12.10 -8.72 -1.38
C VAL A 85 -12.36 -8.01 -0.05
N ASN A 86 -11.95 -6.74 0.04
CA ASN A 86 -12.18 -5.88 1.22
C ASN A 86 -11.72 -6.51 2.53
N ARG A 87 -10.67 -7.32 2.48
CA ARG A 87 -10.16 -8.02 3.66
C ARG A 87 -8.68 -8.35 3.50
N GLN A 88 -7.90 -8.12 4.56
CA GLN A 88 -6.53 -8.62 4.67
C GLN A 88 -6.33 -9.13 6.09
N GLY A 89 -6.04 -10.43 6.20
CA GLY A 89 -5.95 -11.09 7.50
C GLY A 89 -7.28 -11.04 8.24
N HIS A 90 -7.28 -10.51 9.44
CA HIS A 90 -8.48 -10.33 10.27
C HIS A 90 -9.17 -8.98 10.05
N ASP A 91 -8.56 -8.09 9.28
CA ASP A 91 -9.10 -6.76 9.00
C ASP A 91 -10.08 -6.83 7.83
N GLU A 92 -11.34 -6.46 8.08
CA GLU A 92 -12.42 -6.54 7.10
C GLU A 92 -13.15 -5.19 6.98
N GLY A 93 -13.41 -4.77 5.74
CA GLY A 93 -14.06 -3.52 5.42
C GLY A 93 -13.49 -2.92 4.14
N THR A 94 -14.22 -1.98 3.50
CA THR A 94 -13.77 -1.34 2.26
C THR A 94 -12.48 -0.55 2.45
N GLN A 95 -12.21 -0.08 3.67
CA GLN A 95 -10.96 0.61 4.00
C GLN A 95 -9.73 -0.29 3.89
N TYR A 96 -9.90 -1.59 3.97
CA TYR A 96 -8.82 -2.58 3.88
C TYR A 96 -8.71 -3.24 2.51
N ARG A 97 -9.45 -2.74 1.51
CA ARG A 97 -9.32 -3.24 0.15
C ARG A 97 -7.91 -2.95 -0.38
N THR A 98 -7.46 -3.78 -1.32
CA THR A 98 -6.14 -3.66 -1.88
C THR A 98 -6.14 -2.90 -3.19
N GLY A 99 -5.07 -2.14 -3.42
CA GLY A 99 -4.93 -1.39 -4.66
C GLY A 99 -3.56 -0.77 -4.83
N VAL A 100 -3.25 -0.44 -6.07
CA VAL A 100 -2.10 0.37 -6.44
C VAL A 100 -2.66 1.59 -7.16
N TYR A 101 -2.36 2.78 -6.63
CA TYR A 101 -2.86 4.04 -7.17
C TYR A 101 -1.70 4.88 -7.66
N TYR A 102 -1.79 5.37 -8.88
CA TYR A 102 -0.73 6.16 -9.50
C TYR A 102 -1.20 7.59 -9.76
N ALA A 103 -0.34 8.56 -9.42
CA ALA A 103 -0.53 9.96 -9.79
C ALA A 103 0.11 10.24 -11.15
N ASP A 104 1.19 9.54 -11.48
CA ASP A 104 1.90 9.62 -12.75
C ASP A 104 1.50 8.45 -13.65
N ALA A 105 0.74 8.74 -14.70
CA ALA A 105 0.22 7.73 -15.62
C ALA A 105 1.32 6.99 -16.39
N THR A 106 2.53 7.53 -16.47
CA THR A 106 3.65 6.85 -17.14
C THR A 106 4.11 5.61 -16.39
N LEU A 107 3.76 5.48 -15.10
CA LEU A 107 4.10 4.32 -14.28
C LEU A 107 3.16 3.13 -14.52
N ARG A 108 1.97 3.38 -15.04
CA ARG A 108 0.93 2.37 -15.19
C ARG A 108 1.36 1.12 -15.97
N PRO A 109 2.02 1.22 -17.12
CA PRO A 109 2.38 0.01 -17.90
C PRO A 109 3.27 -0.96 -17.11
N ALA A 110 4.23 -0.46 -16.36
CA ALA A 110 5.11 -1.30 -15.53
C ALA A 110 4.33 -1.98 -14.40
N ILE A 111 3.42 -1.25 -13.75
CA ILE A 111 2.55 -1.78 -12.70
C ILE A 111 1.66 -2.88 -13.28
N GLN A 112 1.02 -2.59 -14.41
CA GLN A 112 0.11 -3.52 -15.08
C GLN A 112 0.83 -4.82 -15.47
N SER A 113 2.09 -4.75 -15.88
CA SER A 113 2.85 -5.94 -16.23
C SER A 113 3.04 -6.87 -15.03
N VAL A 114 3.21 -6.32 -13.82
CA VAL A 114 3.30 -7.11 -12.59
C VAL A 114 1.95 -7.74 -12.24
N PHE A 115 0.86 -7.00 -12.38
CA PHE A 115 -0.49 -7.54 -12.20
C PHE A 115 -0.71 -8.74 -13.12
N GLN A 116 -0.29 -8.63 -14.37
CA GLN A 116 -0.41 -9.73 -15.35
C GLN A 116 0.44 -10.94 -14.95
N GLU A 117 1.66 -10.73 -14.47
CA GLU A 117 2.51 -11.82 -13.95
C GLU A 117 1.81 -12.59 -12.83
N VAL A 118 1.22 -11.85 -11.87
CA VAL A 118 0.54 -12.48 -10.73
C VAL A 118 -0.71 -13.21 -11.15
N GLU A 119 -1.53 -12.64 -12.03
CA GLU A 119 -2.70 -13.33 -12.59
C GLU A 119 -2.32 -14.61 -13.30
N ASN A 120 -1.27 -14.58 -14.12
CA ASN A 120 -0.79 -15.76 -14.83
C ASN A 120 -0.33 -16.85 -13.86
N THR A 121 0.36 -16.47 -12.79
CA THR A 121 0.83 -17.41 -11.78
C THR A 121 -0.32 -18.06 -11.01
N LEU A 122 -1.34 -17.27 -10.64
CA LEU A 122 -2.48 -17.75 -9.85
C LEU A 122 -3.58 -18.39 -10.70
N GLY A 123 -3.64 -18.06 -11.98
CA GLY A 123 -4.70 -18.53 -12.88
C GLY A 123 -6.07 -17.94 -12.54
N GLN A 124 -6.13 -16.79 -11.88
CA GLN A 124 -7.36 -16.13 -11.44
C GLN A 124 -7.26 -14.62 -11.60
N THR A 125 -8.40 -13.97 -11.76
CA THR A 125 -8.49 -12.51 -11.76
C THR A 125 -8.23 -11.98 -10.35
N LEU A 126 -7.41 -10.95 -10.24
CA LEU A 126 -7.05 -10.35 -8.96
C LEU A 126 -8.17 -9.44 -8.42
N ALA A 127 -8.32 -9.40 -7.11
CA ALA A 127 -9.21 -8.47 -6.41
C ALA A 127 -8.54 -7.12 -6.14
N VAL A 128 -7.33 -6.89 -6.64
CA VAL A 128 -6.52 -5.70 -6.40
C VAL A 128 -6.87 -4.61 -7.41
N GLU A 129 -7.16 -3.40 -6.92
CA GLU A 129 -7.44 -2.26 -7.80
C GLU A 129 -6.14 -1.76 -8.45
N LEU A 130 -6.25 -1.31 -9.70
CA LEU A 130 -5.20 -0.54 -10.37
C LEU A 130 -5.87 0.69 -10.97
N LEU A 131 -5.74 1.82 -10.30
CA LEU A 131 -6.50 3.04 -10.61
C LEU A 131 -5.63 4.29 -10.51
N PRO A 132 -6.01 5.37 -11.22
CA PRO A 132 -5.45 6.69 -10.95
C PRO A 132 -5.74 7.10 -9.51
N LEU A 133 -4.80 7.81 -8.90
CA LEU A 133 -5.03 8.45 -7.61
C LEU A 133 -5.99 9.63 -7.82
N ARG A 134 -7.17 9.58 -7.21
CA ARG A 134 -8.15 10.67 -7.27
C ARG A 134 -7.98 11.65 -6.13
N ASN A 135 -7.68 11.14 -4.94
CA ASN A 135 -7.39 11.94 -3.76
C ASN A 135 -6.55 11.14 -2.77
N PHE A 136 -5.79 11.86 -1.98
CA PHE A 136 -5.03 11.29 -0.86
C PHE A 136 -4.95 12.34 0.24
N PHE A 137 -5.41 11.97 1.43
CA PHE A 137 -5.36 12.83 2.60
C PHE A 137 -4.50 12.15 3.67
N PRO A 138 -3.41 12.79 4.12
CA PRO A 138 -2.59 12.22 5.19
C PRO A 138 -3.44 11.92 6.42
N ALA A 139 -3.22 10.74 7.01
CA ALA A 139 -3.90 10.37 8.24
C ALA A 139 -3.34 11.15 9.42
N GLU A 140 -4.05 11.06 10.53
CA GLU A 140 -3.68 11.71 11.79
C GLU A 140 -2.24 11.37 12.20
N ASP A 141 -1.55 12.29 12.87
CA ASP A 141 -0.14 12.14 13.24
C ASP A 141 0.13 10.86 14.04
N TYR A 142 -0.81 10.44 14.89
CA TYR A 142 -0.61 9.23 15.70
C TYR A 142 -0.57 7.94 14.87
N HIS A 143 -1.04 7.96 13.61
CA HIS A 143 -0.92 6.83 12.70
C HIS A 143 0.42 6.81 11.96
N GLN A 144 1.10 7.96 11.85
CA GLN A 144 2.37 8.01 11.12
C GLN A 144 3.45 7.28 11.92
N ASP A 145 4.21 6.40 11.24
CA ASP A 145 5.28 5.62 11.87
C ASP A 145 4.82 4.81 13.08
N TYR A 146 3.55 4.34 13.04
CA TYR A 146 2.88 3.77 14.21
C TYR A 146 3.66 2.62 14.85
N LEU A 147 4.16 1.68 14.04
CA LEU A 147 4.89 0.52 14.59
C LEU A 147 6.30 0.85 15.04
N ASP A 148 6.90 1.95 14.55
CA ASP A 148 8.16 2.45 15.09
C ASP A 148 7.94 3.06 16.47
N LYS A 149 6.83 3.78 16.68
CA LYS A 149 6.44 4.38 17.96
C LYS A 149 5.89 3.35 18.94
N ASN A 150 5.25 2.30 18.41
CA ASN A 150 4.56 1.26 19.18
C ASN A 150 4.98 -0.13 18.69
N PRO A 151 6.22 -0.59 19.02
CA PRO A 151 6.73 -1.87 18.49
C PRO A 151 5.88 -3.09 18.88
N GLN A 152 5.07 -2.98 19.94
CA GLN A 152 4.13 -4.01 20.39
C GLN A 152 2.72 -3.83 19.83
N GLY A 153 2.52 -2.82 18.97
CA GLY A 153 1.22 -2.52 18.38
C GLY A 153 0.73 -3.60 17.43
N TYR A 154 -0.56 -3.53 17.11
CA TYR A 154 -1.18 -4.48 16.18
C TYR A 154 -0.54 -4.40 14.80
N CYS A 155 -0.24 -5.57 14.23
CA CYS A 155 0.23 -5.70 12.86
C CYS A 155 -0.38 -6.95 12.22
N HIS A 156 -0.98 -6.79 11.04
CA HIS A 156 -1.58 -7.90 10.29
C HIS A 156 -0.54 -8.73 9.54
N LEU A 157 0.71 -8.27 9.47
CA LEU A 157 1.79 -8.95 8.74
C LEU A 157 2.74 -9.66 9.72
N PRO A 158 3.27 -10.84 9.33
CA PRO A 158 4.21 -11.55 10.19
C PRO A 158 5.58 -10.88 10.22
N LEU A 159 6.30 -11.00 11.33
CA LEU A 159 7.62 -10.39 11.51
C LEU A 159 8.64 -10.90 10.49
N GLU A 160 8.55 -12.16 10.10
CA GLU A 160 9.44 -12.77 9.10
C GLU A 160 9.37 -12.05 7.75
N LEU A 161 8.21 -11.51 7.42
CA LEU A 161 8.01 -10.78 6.17
C LEU A 161 8.83 -9.49 6.13
N PHE A 162 8.94 -8.78 7.25
CA PHE A 162 9.75 -7.58 7.35
C PHE A 162 11.23 -7.90 7.15
N ARG A 163 11.70 -8.99 7.74
CA ARG A 163 13.09 -9.45 7.58
C ARG A 163 13.35 -9.84 6.13
N TRP A 164 12.46 -10.60 5.53
CA TRP A 164 12.54 -10.98 4.12
C TRP A 164 12.61 -9.75 3.21
N ALA A 165 11.78 -8.74 3.46
CA ALA A 165 11.76 -7.52 2.66
C ALA A 165 13.08 -6.78 2.65
N ARG A 166 13.78 -6.74 3.81
CA ARG A 166 15.10 -6.09 3.91
C ARG A 166 16.16 -6.76 3.05
N GLU A 167 16.01 -8.05 2.78
CA GLU A 167 16.98 -8.85 2.03
C GLU A 167 16.78 -8.78 0.52
N GLN A 168 15.64 -8.30 0.05
CA GLN A 168 15.32 -8.25 -1.37
C GLN A 168 15.98 -7.05 -2.05
N LYS A 169 16.43 -7.27 -3.30
CA LYS A 169 17.08 -6.23 -4.12
C LYS A 169 16.32 -6.08 -5.44
N PRO A 170 16.23 -4.84 -5.94
CA PRO A 170 15.64 -4.58 -7.25
C PRO A 170 16.29 -5.31 -8.39
#